data_79b4b0fa973830b1dfef1c3683423620
#
_entry.id   79b4b0fa973830b1dfef1c3683423620
#
_cell.length_a   1.000
_cell.length_b   1.000
_cell.length_c   1.000
_cell.angle_alpha   90.00
_cell.angle_beta   90.00
_cell.angle_gamma   90.00
#
_symmetry.space_group_name_H-M   'P 1'
#
loop_
_entity.id
_entity.type
_entity.pdbx_description
1 polymer ?
#
loop_
_entity_poly.entity_id
_entity_poly.type
_entity_poly.pdbx_seq_one_letter_code
_entity_poly.pdbx_strand_id
1 'polypeptide(L)'
;MRQKELKSTDWQRNLKIAWIGTFFTGASFSIVMPFMALYIEELGVKGDMVEWYTGLSVAISALASALVSPVWGRLADRYGRKPMMIRASMVMTFTMGGLALVPNVFWLLFLRTLNGLFAGYVPNATALIASQVPQNRSGYALGTLSTGLTAGVLIGPLLGGTLSEAFGMRGTFLLVGLILFICCLLT
;
A
#
# COMPACT_ATOMS: atom_id res chain seq x y z
N MET A 1 31.73 -4.27 21.35
CA MET A 1 31.77 -4.71 19.94
C MET A 1 30.54 -5.56 19.55
N ARG A 2 30.19 -6.60 20.31
CA ARG A 2 29.08 -7.52 20.03
C ARG A 2 27.69 -6.87 19.85
N GLN A 3 27.35 -5.83 20.64
CA GLN A 3 26.08 -5.10 20.51
C GLN A 3 25.98 -4.21 19.25
N LYS A 4 27.12 -3.75 18.71
CA LYS A 4 27.18 -2.96 17.49
C LYS A 4 26.97 -3.83 16.23
N GLU A 5 27.45 -5.07 16.26
CA GLU A 5 27.28 -6.04 15.17
C GLU A 5 25.84 -6.59 15.12
N LEU A 6 25.21 -6.87 16.28
CA LEU A 6 23.80 -7.27 16.36
C LEU A 6 22.87 -6.18 15.79
N LYS A 7 23.12 -4.90 16.07
CA LYS A 7 22.37 -3.78 15.47
C LYS A 7 22.60 -3.65 13.96
N SER A 8 23.78 -4.02 13.44
CA SER A 8 24.08 -3.92 12.01
C SER A 8 23.35 -4.98 11.18
N THR A 9 23.12 -6.17 11.72
CA THR A 9 22.43 -7.27 11.04
C THR A 9 20.92 -7.05 11.01
N ASP A 10 20.36 -6.43 12.04
CA ASP A 10 18.92 -6.21 12.14
C ASP A 10 18.39 -5.16 11.13
N TRP A 11 19.09 -4.03 10.91
CA TRP A 11 18.61 -3.02 9.97
C TRP A 11 18.61 -3.50 8.52
N GLN A 12 19.57 -4.35 8.12
CA GLN A 12 19.61 -4.92 6.77
C GLN A 12 18.43 -5.87 6.52
N ARG A 13 18.09 -6.70 7.52
CA ARG A 13 16.93 -7.58 7.46
C ARG A 13 15.64 -6.76 7.40
N ASN A 14 15.53 -5.75 8.25
CA ASN A 14 14.38 -4.85 8.26
C ASN A 14 14.25 -4.07 6.94
N LEU A 15 15.37 -3.65 6.34
CA LEU A 15 15.38 -3.00 5.03
C LEU A 15 14.82 -3.94 3.93
N LYS A 16 15.22 -5.21 3.91
CA LYS A 16 14.70 -6.19 2.95
C LYS A 16 13.18 -6.40 3.09
N ILE A 17 12.71 -6.57 4.33
CA ILE A 17 11.28 -6.73 4.62
C ILE A 17 10.52 -5.46 4.23
N ALA A 18 11.02 -4.28 4.61
CA ALA A 18 10.42 -3.01 4.26
C ALA A 18 10.43 -2.77 2.74
N TRP A 19 11.48 -3.19 2.03
CA TRP A 19 11.55 -3.12 0.57
C TRP A 19 10.47 -3.96 -0.09
N ILE A 20 10.30 -5.22 0.34
CA ILE A 20 9.24 -6.11 -0.15
C ILE A 20 7.87 -5.47 0.12
N GLY A 21 7.63 -4.99 1.32
CA GLY A 21 6.37 -4.37 1.68
C GLY A 21 6.07 -3.08 0.90
N THR A 22 7.08 -2.23 0.66
CA THR A 22 6.90 -1.02 -0.17
C THR A 22 6.70 -1.36 -1.64
N PHE A 23 7.36 -2.41 -2.16
CA PHE A 23 7.15 -2.92 -3.51
C PHE A 23 5.70 -3.35 -3.71
N PHE A 24 5.17 -4.21 -2.86
CA PHE A 24 3.79 -4.68 -2.98
C PHE A 24 2.75 -3.60 -2.67
N THR A 25 3.06 -2.65 -1.80
CA THR A 25 2.22 -1.46 -1.59
C THR A 25 2.15 -0.61 -2.86
N GLY A 26 3.28 -0.34 -3.50
CA GLY A 26 3.35 0.39 -4.78
C GLY A 26 2.65 -0.34 -5.92
N ALA A 27 2.89 -1.65 -6.05
CA ALA A 27 2.24 -2.50 -7.04
C ALA A 27 0.72 -2.51 -6.86
N SER A 28 0.24 -2.71 -5.63
CA SER A 28 -1.20 -2.72 -5.33
C SER A 28 -1.89 -1.41 -5.68
N PHE A 29 -1.25 -0.28 -5.39
CA PHE A 29 -1.76 1.03 -5.77
C PHE A 29 -1.83 1.18 -7.29
N SER A 30 -0.76 0.77 -7.98
CA SER A 30 -0.62 0.94 -9.42
C SER A 30 -1.46 -0.05 -10.24
N ILE A 31 -1.71 -1.26 -9.72
CA ILE A 31 -2.64 -2.23 -10.32
C ILE A 31 -4.05 -1.64 -10.38
N VAL A 32 -4.49 -1.00 -9.31
CA VAL A 32 -5.88 -0.56 -9.19
C VAL A 32 -6.19 0.64 -10.07
N MET A 33 -5.23 1.57 -10.25
CA MET A 33 -5.47 2.85 -10.91
C MET A 33 -6.01 2.72 -12.34
N PRO A 34 -5.35 2.00 -13.27
CA PRO A 34 -5.82 1.91 -14.66
C PRO A 34 -7.11 1.09 -14.81
N PHE A 35 -7.35 0.15 -13.89
CA PHE A 35 -8.52 -0.73 -13.98
C PHE A 35 -9.73 -0.22 -13.20
N MET A 36 -9.60 0.90 -12.48
CA MET A 36 -10.69 1.44 -11.66
C MET A 36 -11.90 1.85 -12.50
N ALA A 37 -11.69 2.49 -13.65
CA ALA A 37 -12.76 2.89 -14.54
C ALA A 37 -13.54 1.68 -15.07
N LEU A 38 -12.82 0.66 -15.57
CA LEU A 38 -13.43 -0.58 -16.06
C LEU A 38 -14.21 -1.30 -14.95
N TYR A 39 -13.68 -1.31 -13.72
CA TYR A 39 -14.36 -1.94 -12.62
C TYR A 39 -15.64 -1.19 -12.20
N ILE A 40 -15.63 0.15 -12.27
CA ILE A 40 -16.83 0.97 -12.02
C ILE A 40 -17.90 0.72 -13.09
N GLU A 41 -17.51 0.50 -14.35
CA GLU A 41 -18.43 0.10 -15.42
C GLU A 41 -19.04 -1.28 -15.14
N GLU A 42 -18.25 -2.27 -14.69
CA GLU A 42 -18.76 -3.58 -14.27
C GLU A 42 -19.76 -3.49 -13.10
N LEU A 43 -19.65 -2.49 -12.25
CA LEU A 43 -20.59 -2.22 -11.17
C LEU A 43 -21.88 -1.53 -11.63
N GLY A 44 -22.05 -1.34 -12.95
CA GLY A 44 -23.28 -0.85 -13.56
C GLY A 44 -23.34 0.67 -13.77
N VAL A 45 -22.27 1.40 -13.52
CA VAL A 45 -22.16 2.84 -13.83
C VAL A 45 -21.87 3.02 -15.32
N LYS A 46 -22.48 4.01 -15.98
CA LYS A 46 -22.32 4.25 -17.42
C LYS A 46 -22.08 5.73 -17.75
N GLY A 47 -21.44 5.98 -18.89
CA GLY A 47 -21.20 7.32 -19.42
C GLY A 47 -20.25 8.14 -18.56
N ASP A 48 -20.38 9.45 -18.59
CA ASP A 48 -19.48 10.41 -17.91
C ASP A 48 -19.36 10.21 -16.39
N MET A 49 -20.33 9.50 -15.79
CA MET A 49 -20.30 9.17 -14.37
C MET A 49 -19.18 8.19 -14.01
N VAL A 50 -18.68 7.39 -14.94
CA VAL A 50 -17.55 6.46 -14.72
C VAL A 50 -16.29 7.26 -14.40
N GLU A 51 -15.97 8.26 -15.21
CA GLU A 51 -14.81 9.13 -15.01
C GLU A 51 -14.93 9.92 -13.71
N TRP A 52 -16.14 10.43 -13.42
CA TRP A 52 -16.41 11.18 -12.21
C TRP A 52 -16.19 10.32 -10.94
N TYR A 53 -16.76 9.10 -10.89
CA TYR A 53 -16.54 8.19 -9.75
C TYR A 53 -15.11 7.67 -9.67
N THR A 54 -14.42 7.50 -10.79
CA THR A 54 -13.00 7.15 -10.81
C THR A 54 -12.17 8.24 -10.17
N GLY A 55 -12.34 9.49 -10.59
CA GLY A 55 -11.67 10.65 -10.00
C GLY A 55 -12.01 10.82 -8.52
N LEU A 56 -13.30 10.68 -8.16
CA LEU A 56 -13.77 10.77 -6.78
C LEU A 56 -13.13 9.69 -5.89
N SER A 57 -12.98 8.46 -6.38
CA SER A 57 -12.38 7.36 -5.63
C SER A 57 -10.92 7.63 -5.24
N VAL A 58 -10.18 8.31 -6.12
CA VAL A 58 -8.81 8.73 -5.86
C VAL A 58 -8.78 9.92 -4.91
N ALA A 59 -9.59 10.94 -5.20
CA ALA A 59 -9.65 12.17 -4.40
C ALA A 59 -10.05 11.90 -2.94
N ILE A 60 -11.06 11.07 -2.71
CA ILE A 60 -11.54 10.76 -1.35
C ILE A 60 -10.49 10.00 -0.54
N SER A 61 -9.76 9.07 -1.18
CA SER A 61 -8.67 8.35 -0.55
C SER A 61 -7.52 9.28 -0.17
N ALA A 62 -7.15 10.19 -1.07
CA ALA A 62 -6.08 11.16 -0.86
C ALA A 62 -6.45 12.17 0.25
N LEU A 63 -7.66 12.71 0.22
CA LEU A 63 -8.17 13.62 1.25
C LEU A 63 -8.23 12.95 2.62
N ALA A 64 -8.79 11.74 2.69
CA ALA A 64 -8.85 10.97 3.93
C ALA A 64 -7.44 10.74 4.50
N SER A 65 -6.48 10.36 3.66
CA SER A 65 -5.09 10.17 4.07
C SER A 65 -4.43 11.46 4.55
N ALA A 66 -4.65 12.58 3.87
CA ALA A 66 -4.11 13.88 4.25
C ALA A 66 -4.62 14.33 5.62
N LEU A 67 -5.93 14.20 5.86
CA LEU A 67 -6.58 14.62 7.12
C LEU A 67 -6.09 13.81 8.33
N VAL A 68 -5.87 12.51 8.16
CA VAL A 68 -5.47 11.64 9.30
C VAL A 68 -3.96 11.48 9.45
N SER A 69 -3.17 11.88 8.46
CA SER A 69 -1.71 11.76 8.48
C SER A 69 -1.05 12.34 9.74
N PRO A 70 -1.43 13.55 10.25
CA PRO A 70 -0.86 14.09 11.48
C PRO A 70 -1.19 13.26 12.72
N VAL A 71 -2.36 12.61 12.74
CA VAL A 71 -2.79 11.75 13.86
C VAL A 71 -1.93 10.50 13.88
N TRP A 72 -1.81 9.83 12.73
CA TRP A 72 -1.01 8.62 12.62
C TRP A 72 0.50 8.88 12.81
N GLY A 73 1.00 10.04 12.42
CA GLY A 73 2.37 10.46 12.70
C GLY A 73 2.63 10.50 14.21
N ARG A 74 1.78 11.18 14.98
CA ARG A 74 1.89 11.24 16.45
C ARG A 74 1.75 9.88 17.11
N LEU A 75 0.85 9.02 16.62
CA LEU A 75 0.73 7.65 17.13
C LEU A 75 1.98 6.81 16.82
N ALA A 76 2.56 6.98 15.64
CA ALA A 76 3.78 6.30 15.25
C ALA A 76 4.99 6.72 16.12
N ASP A 77 5.05 7.98 16.52
CA ASP A 77 6.08 8.47 17.46
C ASP A 77 5.87 7.93 18.87
N ARG A 78 4.62 7.73 19.30
CA ARG A 78 4.29 7.24 20.66
C ARG A 78 4.36 5.71 20.77
N TYR A 79 3.84 4.97 19.82
CA TYR A 79 3.70 3.50 19.87
C TYR A 79 4.74 2.76 19.02
N GLY A 80 5.52 3.48 18.23
CA GLY A 80 6.54 2.93 17.34
C GLY A 80 6.06 2.76 15.90
N ARG A 81 7.04 2.74 14.98
CA ARG A 81 6.79 2.68 13.53
C ARG A 81 6.31 1.31 13.07
N LYS A 82 6.85 0.22 13.64
CA LYS A 82 6.52 -1.15 13.23
C LYS A 82 5.03 -1.49 13.46
N PRO A 83 4.40 -1.25 14.62
CA PRO A 83 2.96 -1.47 14.79
C PRO A 83 2.10 -0.67 13.81
N MET A 84 2.53 0.54 13.44
CA MET A 84 1.82 1.36 12.46
C MET A 84 1.93 0.81 11.04
N MET A 85 3.05 0.19 10.68
CA MET A 85 3.18 -0.54 9.40
C MET A 85 2.26 -1.75 9.35
N ILE A 86 2.24 -2.58 10.41
CA ILE A 86 1.37 -3.76 10.51
C ILE A 86 -0.11 -3.34 10.39
N ARG A 87 -0.52 -2.32 11.12
CA ARG A 87 -1.88 -1.77 11.03
C ARG A 87 -2.23 -1.35 9.60
N ALA A 88 -1.34 -0.57 8.95
CA ALA A 88 -1.58 -0.09 7.59
C ALA A 88 -1.69 -1.26 6.59
N SER A 89 -0.80 -2.24 6.67
CA SER A 89 -0.83 -3.42 5.80
C SER A 89 -2.06 -4.30 6.04
N MET A 90 -2.51 -4.47 7.29
CA MET A 90 -3.76 -5.18 7.59
C MET A 90 -4.96 -4.51 6.92
N VAL A 91 -5.12 -3.19 7.10
CA VAL A 91 -6.26 -2.49 6.48
C VAL A 91 -6.16 -2.51 4.96
N MET A 92 -4.96 -2.37 4.38
CA MET A 92 -4.77 -2.53 2.93
C MET A 92 -5.20 -3.92 2.44
N THR A 93 -4.86 -4.97 3.18
CA THR A 93 -5.30 -6.35 2.88
C THR A 93 -6.82 -6.43 2.83
N PHE A 94 -7.51 -5.96 3.87
CA PHE A 94 -8.97 -6.00 3.95
C PHE A 94 -9.64 -5.11 2.89
N THR A 95 -9.13 -3.92 2.65
CA THR A 95 -9.72 -3.02 1.66
C THR A 95 -9.50 -3.51 0.23
N MET A 96 -8.32 -4.04 -0.10
CA MET A 96 -8.05 -4.60 -1.43
C MET A 96 -8.81 -5.90 -1.67
N GLY A 97 -8.81 -6.84 -0.70
CA GLY A 97 -9.63 -8.03 -0.79
C GLY A 97 -11.12 -7.73 -0.80
N GLY A 98 -11.55 -6.74 -0.05
CA GLY A 98 -12.94 -6.26 -0.01
C GLY A 98 -13.43 -5.68 -1.33
N LEU A 99 -12.55 -5.05 -2.14
CA LEU A 99 -12.92 -4.56 -3.47
C LEU A 99 -13.45 -5.68 -4.38
N ALA A 100 -13.02 -6.91 -4.20
CA ALA A 100 -13.53 -8.05 -4.96
C ALA A 100 -15.01 -8.37 -4.68
N LEU A 101 -15.52 -7.98 -3.52
CA LEU A 101 -16.84 -8.33 -3.02
C LEU A 101 -17.83 -7.17 -3.08
N VAL A 102 -17.43 -6.00 -3.59
CA VAL A 102 -18.32 -4.83 -3.63
C VAL A 102 -19.50 -5.05 -4.58
N PRO A 103 -20.75 -4.77 -4.14
CA PRO A 103 -21.92 -4.90 -4.97
C PRO A 103 -22.20 -3.65 -5.81
N ASN A 104 -21.66 -2.49 -5.44
CA ASN A 104 -21.93 -1.21 -6.11
C ASN A 104 -20.84 -0.18 -5.84
N VAL A 105 -20.88 0.94 -6.58
CA VAL A 105 -19.86 2.01 -6.50
C VAL A 105 -19.77 2.68 -5.12
N PHE A 106 -20.85 2.72 -4.34
CA PHE A 106 -20.82 3.34 -2.99
C PHE A 106 -19.99 2.52 -2.01
N TRP A 107 -20.07 1.20 -2.05
CA TRP A 107 -19.21 0.32 -1.27
C TRP A 107 -17.73 0.43 -1.70
N LEU A 108 -17.48 0.60 -2.99
CA LEU A 108 -16.15 0.88 -3.52
C LEU A 108 -15.59 2.18 -2.91
N LEU A 109 -16.34 3.27 -2.96
CA LEU A 109 -15.95 4.56 -2.38
C LEU A 109 -15.72 4.46 -0.86
N PHE A 110 -16.55 3.70 -0.16
CA PHE A 110 -16.37 3.44 1.27
C PHE A 110 -15.05 2.74 1.56
N LEU A 111 -14.72 1.66 0.84
CA LEU A 111 -13.45 0.94 1.00
C LEU A 111 -12.24 1.82 0.61
N ARG A 112 -12.38 2.67 -0.39
CA ARG A 112 -11.38 3.66 -0.79
C ARG A 112 -11.14 4.70 0.30
N THR A 113 -12.20 5.20 0.91
CA THR A 113 -12.11 6.11 2.06
C THR A 113 -11.41 5.44 3.23
N LEU A 114 -11.80 4.20 3.54
CA LEU A 114 -11.20 3.41 4.61
C LEU A 114 -9.70 3.17 4.36
N ASN A 115 -9.33 2.83 3.12
CA ASN A 115 -7.93 2.68 2.73
C ASN A 115 -7.15 3.98 2.96
N GLY A 116 -7.70 5.13 2.56
CA GLY A 116 -7.11 6.45 2.81
C GLY A 116 -6.94 6.76 4.30
N LEU A 117 -7.99 6.55 5.10
CA LEU A 117 -7.97 6.79 6.55
C LEU A 117 -6.89 5.99 7.28
N PHE A 118 -6.57 4.81 6.82
CA PHE A 118 -5.58 3.92 7.45
C PHE A 118 -4.28 3.77 6.65
N ALA A 119 -4.07 4.55 5.61
CA ALA A 119 -2.83 4.59 4.87
C ALA A 119 -1.61 4.91 5.75
N GLY A 120 -0.41 4.67 5.23
CA GLY A 120 0.81 5.08 5.92
C GLY A 120 1.89 4.02 6.02
N TYR A 121 1.82 2.92 5.27
CA TYR A 121 2.87 1.89 5.27
C TYR A 121 4.22 2.50 4.83
N VAL A 122 4.27 3.13 3.67
CA VAL A 122 5.50 3.69 3.08
C VAL A 122 6.17 4.75 3.97
N PRO A 123 5.48 5.79 4.47
CA PRO A 123 6.11 6.77 5.35
C PRO A 123 6.60 6.16 6.67
N ASN A 124 5.90 5.18 7.24
CA ASN A 124 6.36 4.50 8.44
C ASN A 124 7.56 3.60 8.18
N ALA A 125 7.61 2.89 7.04
CA ALA A 125 8.76 2.10 6.61
C ALA A 125 10.00 2.99 6.43
N THR A 126 9.85 4.12 5.74
CA THR A 126 10.91 5.11 5.54
C THR A 126 11.44 5.65 6.87
N ALA A 127 10.55 6.04 7.78
CA ALA A 127 10.94 6.54 9.09
C ALA A 127 11.58 5.47 9.99
N LEU A 128 11.09 4.20 9.90
CA LEU A 128 11.69 3.08 10.62
C LEU A 128 13.13 2.83 10.16
N ILE A 129 13.35 2.73 8.85
CA ILE A 129 14.68 2.51 8.29
C ILE A 129 15.60 3.69 8.60
N ALA A 130 15.13 4.93 8.44
CA ALA A 130 15.92 6.12 8.76
C ALA A 130 16.39 6.15 10.23
N SER A 131 15.59 5.63 11.17
CA SER A 131 15.94 5.59 12.60
C SER A 131 16.91 4.46 12.97
N GLN A 132 17.01 3.41 12.16
CA GLN A 132 17.83 2.22 12.46
C GLN A 132 19.19 2.23 11.77
N VAL A 133 19.31 2.93 10.66
CA VAL A 133 20.50 2.91 9.82
C VAL A 133 21.53 3.93 10.30
N PRO A 134 22.82 3.57 10.35
CA PRO A 134 23.90 4.51 10.62
C PRO A 134 23.89 5.68 9.64
N GLN A 135 24.23 6.88 10.11
CA GLN A 135 24.13 8.12 9.35
C GLN A 135 24.91 8.09 8.02
N ASN A 136 26.07 7.41 8.00
CA ASN A 136 26.90 7.25 6.81
C ASN A 136 26.31 6.29 5.74
N ARG A 137 25.25 5.53 6.05
CA ARG A 137 24.57 4.60 5.15
C ARG A 137 23.09 4.96 4.90
N SER A 138 22.62 6.04 5.49
CA SER A 138 21.23 6.48 5.40
C SER A 138 20.77 6.70 3.96
N GLY A 139 21.58 7.38 3.15
CA GLY A 139 21.28 7.60 1.73
C GLY A 139 21.12 6.29 0.94
N TYR A 140 22.03 5.34 1.15
CA TYR A 140 21.93 4.01 0.52
C TYR A 140 20.65 3.28 0.92
N ALA A 141 20.33 3.23 2.20
CA ALA A 141 19.18 2.48 2.68
C ALA A 141 17.85 3.09 2.23
N LEU A 142 17.73 4.41 2.29
CA LEU A 142 16.52 5.12 1.84
C LEU A 142 16.38 5.08 0.31
N GLY A 143 17.48 5.20 -0.43
CA GLY A 143 17.50 5.01 -1.87
C GLY A 143 17.05 3.60 -2.26
N THR A 144 17.59 2.57 -1.60
CA THR A 144 17.15 1.19 -1.81
C THR A 144 15.66 1.02 -1.52
N LEU A 145 15.15 1.58 -0.41
CA LEU A 145 13.72 1.48 -0.09
C LEU A 145 12.84 2.14 -1.17
N SER A 146 13.27 3.29 -1.69
CA SER A 146 12.56 3.99 -2.77
C SER A 146 12.52 3.18 -4.07
N THR A 147 13.57 2.38 -4.38
CA THR A 147 13.53 1.50 -5.56
C THR A 147 12.44 0.44 -5.45
N GLY A 148 12.13 -0.05 -4.25
CA GLY A 148 11.03 -0.98 -4.03
C GLY A 148 9.69 -0.38 -4.42
N LEU A 149 9.39 0.82 -3.93
CA LEU A 149 8.15 1.54 -4.28
C LEU A 149 8.06 1.80 -5.79
N THR A 150 9.12 2.35 -6.38
CA THR A 150 9.16 2.68 -7.81
C THR A 150 9.01 1.43 -8.69
N ALA A 151 9.72 0.34 -8.36
CA ALA A 151 9.59 -0.92 -9.08
C ALA A 151 8.16 -1.48 -8.98
N GLY A 152 7.53 -1.40 -7.81
CA GLY A 152 6.13 -1.80 -7.61
C GLY A 152 5.18 -1.00 -8.48
N VAL A 153 5.33 0.32 -8.52
CA VAL A 153 4.50 1.22 -9.35
C VAL A 153 4.69 0.94 -10.84
N LEU A 154 5.92 0.66 -11.29
CA LEU A 154 6.20 0.37 -12.71
C LEU A 154 5.68 -1.00 -13.15
N ILE A 155 5.83 -2.03 -12.31
CA ILE A 155 5.45 -3.40 -12.64
C ILE A 155 3.95 -3.63 -12.40
N GLY A 156 3.34 -2.86 -11.51
CA GLY A 156 1.93 -3.00 -11.12
C GLY A 156 0.95 -3.11 -12.30
N PRO A 157 0.95 -2.18 -13.26
CA PRO A 157 0.01 -2.24 -14.38
C PRO A 157 0.16 -3.48 -15.26
N LEU A 158 1.41 -3.96 -15.44
CA LEU A 158 1.68 -5.19 -16.18
C LEU A 158 1.11 -6.42 -15.45
N LEU A 159 1.37 -6.51 -14.15
CA LEU A 159 0.79 -7.55 -13.30
C LEU A 159 -0.73 -7.46 -13.27
N GLY A 160 -1.28 -6.26 -13.16
CA GLY A 160 -2.73 -6.02 -13.16
C GLY A 160 -3.39 -6.46 -14.47
N GLY A 161 -2.78 -6.17 -15.62
CA GLY A 161 -3.25 -6.60 -16.94
C GLY A 161 -3.32 -8.11 -17.05
N THR A 162 -2.19 -8.80 -16.82
CA THR A 162 -2.12 -10.26 -16.92
C THR A 162 -3.02 -10.98 -15.91
N LEU A 163 -3.13 -10.46 -14.69
CA LEU A 163 -4.00 -11.02 -13.66
C LEU A 163 -5.48 -10.78 -13.97
N SER A 164 -5.84 -9.62 -14.50
CA SER A 164 -7.23 -9.30 -14.86
C SER A 164 -7.72 -10.10 -16.06
N GLU A 165 -6.85 -10.41 -17.03
CA GLU A 165 -7.16 -11.31 -18.13
C GLU A 165 -7.35 -12.76 -17.67
N ALA A 166 -6.52 -13.22 -16.72
CA ALA A 166 -6.55 -14.61 -16.25
C ALA A 166 -7.67 -14.90 -15.22
N PHE A 167 -7.92 -13.97 -14.31
CA PHE A 167 -8.79 -14.18 -13.14
C PHE A 167 -9.96 -13.18 -13.05
N GLY A 168 -10.07 -12.27 -13.99
CA GLY A 168 -11.00 -11.15 -13.94
C GLY A 168 -10.62 -10.09 -12.89
N MET A 169 -11.35 -8.97 -12.86
CA MET A 169 -11.09 -7.86 -11.96
C MET A 169 -11.20 -8.29 -10.48
N ARG A 170 -12.26 -9.00 -10.13
CA ARG A 170 -12.50 -9.46 -8.75
C ARG A 170 -11.44 -10.43 -8.27
N GLY A 171 -11.02 -11.37 -9.12
CA GLY A 171 -9.93 -12.30 -8.82
C GLY A 171 -8.61 -11.60 -8.60
N THR A 172 -8.31 -10.59 -9.39
CA THR A 172 -7.11 -9.75 -9.23
C THR A 172 -7.08 -9.04 -7.88
N PHE A 173 -8.19 -8.43 -7.43
CA PHE A 173 -8.24 -7.78 -6.12
C PHE A 173 -8.08 -8.76 -4.96
N LEU A 174 -8.63 -9.97 -5.07
CA LEU A 174 -8.44 -11.03 -4.06
C LEU A 174 -6.97 -11.46 -3.98
N LEU A 175 -6.31 -11.70 -5.13
CA LEU A 175 -4.90 -12.08 -5.18
C LEU A 175 -4.01 -10.98 -4.60
N VAL A 176 -4.26 -9.72 -4.95
CA VAL A 176 -3.52 -8.58 -4.38
C VAL A 176 -3.73 -8.50 -2.87
N GLY A 177 -4.95 -8.67 -2.40
CA GLY A 177 -5.25 -8.74 -0.96
C GLY A 177 -4.50 -9.87 -0.26
N LEU A 178 -4.43 -11.07 -0.85
CA LEU A 178 -3.69 -12.21 -0.31
C LEU A 178 -2.18 -11.94 -0.24
N ILE A 179 -1.60 -11.36 -1.28
CA ILE A 179 -0.18 -10.99 -1.31
C ILE A 179 0.13 -9.96 -0.21
N LEU A 180 -0.72 -8.94 -0.05
CA LEU A 180 -0.58 -7.95 1.02
C LEU A 180 -0.72 -8.58 2.41
N PHE A 181 -1.58 -9.58 2.57
CA PHE A 181 -1.69 -10.34 3.82
C PHE A 181 -0.40 -11.07 4.16
N ILE A 182 0.21 -11.75 3.18
CA ILE A 182 1.53 -12.40 3.35
C ILE A 182 2.59 -11.36 3.74
N CYS A 183 2.61 -10.19 3.06
CA CYS A 183 3.52 -9.10 3.41
C CYS A 183 3.28 -8.56 4.83
N CYS A 184 2.03 -8.51 5.27
CA CYS A 184 1.68 -8.13 6.63
C CYS A 184 2.27 -9.10 7.67
N LEU A 185 2.22 -10.40 7.40
CA LEU A 185 2.79 -11.44 8.27
C LEU A 185 4.33 -11.39 8.33
N LEU A 186 4.98 -10.93 7.28
CA LEU A 186 6.44 -10.79 7.21
C LEU A 186 6.95 -9.52 7.93
N THR A 187 6.09 -8.51 8.11
CA THR A 187 6.42 -7.22 8.74
C THR A 187 6.40 -7.29 10.26
#